data_273119fd48d6bbff71e77df937d88c20
#
_entry.id   273119fd48d6bbff71e77df937d88c20
#
_cell.length_a   1.000
_cell.length_b   1.000
_cell.length_c   1.000
_cell.angle_alpha   90.00
_cell.angle_beta   90.00
_cell.angle_gamma   90.00
#
_symmetry.space_group_name_H-M   'P 1'
#
loop_
_entity.id
_entity.type
_entity.pdbx_description
1 polymer ?
#
loop_
_entity_poly.entity_id
_entity_poly.type
_entity_poly.pdbx_seq_one_letter_code
_entity_poly.pdbx_strand_id
1 'polypeptide(L)'
;MKNTGLLLAFVFFVSGLTAQSGWTREPGQGYVKAGVQGFASDQYYNLAGDLLTTSQFRQQAVSLYGEYGIGKRLTVIAAFPLLKVNSFETTEAVAGIGDLRAELKYAILKGSFPVALSVAPELPTGSRNNYSQNKTTSFERINLPTGDGELNVWTTLAASHSFYPFPAYVSVYGSFNYRTGFNGSAFRNQVKAGAEIGYQIKGKLWVNGRLGAQKTLGQPGTPVDFIRGDGTEYTSLGFGAAYSITKKLSLTLEYQNYLDLIFARKNLYTGHIFSAGISYEWKRAE
;
A
#
# COMPACT_ATOMS: atom_id res chain seq x y z
N MET A 1 -4.51 45.45 12.40
CA MET A 1 -5.22 44.21 12.15
C MET A 1 -4.21 43.25 11.49
N LYS A 2 -3.72 42.25 12.24
CA LYS A 2 -2.75 41.26 11.73
C LYS A 2 -3.54 40.06 11.17
N ASN A 3 -3.50 39.87 9.87
CA ASN A 3 -4.02 38.68 9.22
C ASN A 3 -3.12 37.52 9.56
N THR A 4 -3.52 36.70 10.52
CA THR A 4 -2.96 35.40 10.78
C THR A 4 -3.50 34.44 9.70
N GLY A 5 -2.73 34.26 8.64
CA GLY A 5 -2.98 33.23 7.65
C GLY A 5 -2.88 31.86 8.32
N LEU A 6 -4.01 31.21 8.45
CA LEU A 6 -4.13 29.82 8.89
C LEU A 6 -3.54 28.93 7.80
N LEU A 7 -2.25 28.57 7.92
CA LEU A 7 -1.63 27.55 7.10
C LEU A 7 -2.23 26.19 7.56
N LEU A 8 -3.29 25.76 6.88
CA LEU A 8 -3.79 24.40 6.97
C LEU A 8 -2.74 23.47 6.30
N ALA A 9 -1.83 22.95 7.11
CA ALA A 9 -0.95 21.87 6.68
C ALA A 9 -1.80 20.61 6.53
N PHE A 10 -2.26 20.34 5.32
CA PHE A 10 -2.83 19.05 4.94
C PHE A 10 -1.71 18.02 4.93
N VAL A 11 -1.80 17.08 5.84
CA VAL A 11 -0.86 15.97 5.97
C VAL A 11 -1.52 14.72 5.37
N PHE A 12 -0.91 14.16 4.33
CA PHE A 12 -1.46 13.05 3.53
C PHE A 12 -0.50 11.85 3.43
N PHE A 13 -0.99 10.67 3.23
CA PHE A 13 -0.31 9.37 3.35
C PHE A 13 -0.34 8.44 2.11
N VAL A 14 0.61 7.54 1.95
CA VAL A 14 0.62 6.47 0.92
C VAL A 14 0.68 5.10 1.58
N SER A 15 -0.42 4.37 1.65
CA SER A 15 -0.37 2.92 1.57
C SER A 15 -0.39 2.55 0.10
N GLY A 16 0.57 1.75 -0.34
CA GLY A 16 0.62 1.25 -1.70
C GLY A 16 -0.53 0.28 -1.95
N LEU A 17 -1.72 0.81 -2.22
CA LEU A 17 -2.75 0.06 -2.91
C LEU A 17 -2.36 0.03 -4.39
N THR A 18 -1.37 -0.82 -4.71
CA THR A 18 -1.14 -1.20 -6.11
C THR A 18 -2.39 -1.92 -6.56
N ALA A 19 -3.11 -1.35 -7.51
CA ALA A 19 -4.24 -2.02 -8.15
C ALA A 19 -3.70 -3.29 -8.83
N GLN A 20 -3.89 -4.44 -8.18
CA GLN A 20 -3.49 -5.72 -8.72
C GLN A 20 -4.53 -6.13 -9.75
N SER A 21 -4.19 -5.98 -11.03
CA SER A 21 -5.08 -6.20 -12.14
C SER A 21 -4.49 -7.14 -13.18
N GLY A 22 -5.33 -7.73 -14.01
CA GLY A 22 -4.91 -8.57 -15.14
C GLY A 22 -4.31 -7.78 -16.31
N TRP A 23 -4.40 -6.46 -16.32
CA TRP A 23 -3.85 -5.63 -17.41
C TRP A 23 -2.35 -5.45 -17.28
N THR A 24 -1.68 -5.45 -18.43
CA THR A 24 -0.27 -5.09 -18.62
C THR A 24 -0.16 -3.88 -19.54
N ARG A 25 0.91 -3.11 -19.42
CA ARG A 25 1.21 -1.98 -20.30
C ARG A 25 1.71 -2.46 -21.65
N GLU A 26 1.31 -1.78 -22.73
CA GLU A 26 1.90 -2.02 -24.04
C GLU A 26 3.35 -1.51 -24.09
N PRO A 27 4.19 -2.06 -25.00
CA PRO A 27 5.60 -1.67 -25.10
C PRO A 27 5.77 -0.15 -25.25
N GLY A 28 6.56 0.46 -24.37
CA GLY A 28 6.82 1.90 -24.37
C GLY A 28 5.74 2.75 -23.71
N GLN A 29 4.62 2.16 -23.26
CA GLN A 29 3.65 2.83 -22.41
C GLN A 29 4.16 2.85 -20.97
N GLY A 30 3.91 3.96 -20.28
CA GLY A 30 4.24 4.05 -18.87
C GLY A 30 3.25 4.88 -18.07
N TYR A 31 3.30 4.67 -16.78
CA TYR A 31 2.52 5.37 -15.77
C TYR A 31 3.43 5.64 -14.57
N VAL A 32 3.37 6.86 -14.04
CA VAL A 32 4.01 7.20 -12.77
C VAL A 32 3.02 7.93 -11.88
N LYS A 33 3.12 7.71 -10.58
CA LYS A 33 2.34 8.39 -9.56
C LYS A 33 3.27 8.81 -8.43
N ALA A 34 3.26 10.09 -8.10
CA ALA A 34 3.81 10.61 -6.86
C ALA A 34 2.66 10.87 -5.91
N GLY A 35 2.80 10.50 -4.66
CA GLY A 35 1.73 10.65 -3.71
C GLY A 35 2.23 10.78 -2.29
N VAL A 36 1.32 11.21 -1.44
CA VAL A 36 1.50 11.41 -0.01
C VAL A 36 0.38 10.67 0.73
N GLN A 37 0.67 10.14 1.91
CA GLN A 37 -0.29 9.37 2.74
C GLN A 37 -0.24 9.80 4.21
N GLY A 38 -1.40 9.79 5.05
CA GLY A 38 -1.63 10.09 6.49
C GLY A 38 -2.43 9.03 7.19
N PHE A 39 -1.85 8.53 8.27
CA PHE A 39 -2.47 7.62 9.21
C PHE A 39 -2.21 8.08 10.65
N ALA A 40 -3.23 8.02 11.48
CA ALA A 40 -3.09 8.21 12.91
C ALA A 40 -4.12 7.34 13.63
N SER A 41 -3.71 6.63 14.66
CA SER A 41 -4.60 5.83 15.49
C SER A 41 -4.00 5.57 16.88
N ASP A 42 -4.84 5.51 17.88
CA ASP A 42 -4.59 5.04 19.23
C ASP A 42 -5.14 3.62 19.46
N GLN A 43 -5.74 3.01 18.45
CA GLN A 43 -6.36 1.70 18.50
C GLN A 43 -5.50 0.65 17.80
N TYR A 44 -5.06 -0.35 18.56
CA TYR A 44 -4.22 -1.44 18.10
C TYR A 44 -4.88 -2.80 18.39
N TYR A 45 -4.98 -3.65 17.39
CA TYR A 45 -5.36 -5.05 17.56
C TYR A 45 -4.11 -5.89 17.79
N ASN A 46 -4.06 -6.61 18.92
CA ASN A 46 -2.96 -7.50 19.24
C ASN A 46 -3.00 -8.80 18.39
N LEU A 47 -2.06 -9.72 18.61
CA LEU A 47 -2.01 -11.01 17.89
C LEU A 47 -3.23 -11.92 18.17
N ALA A 48 -3.88 -11.79 19.32
CA ALA A 48 -5.10 -12.53 19.65
C ALA A 48 -6.35 -11.93 18.98
N GLY A 49 -6.28 -10.68 18.54
CA GLY A 49 -7.40 -9.93 17.96
C GLY A 49 -8.12 -9.06 18.99
N ASP A 50 -7.54 -8.85 20.18
CA ASP A 50 -8.11 -7.96 21.18
C ASP A 50 -7.77 -6.51 20.82
N LEU A 51 -8.76 -5.64 20.95
CA LEU A 51 -8.58 -4.18 20.77
C LEU A 51 -7.96 -3.57 22.01
N LEU A 52 -6.83 -2.91 21.82
CA LEU A 52 -6.11 -2.17 22.85
C LEU A 52 -6.10 -0.68 22.50
N THR A 53 -6.26 0.18 23.50
CA THR A 53 -5.99 1.61 23.38
C THR A 53 -4.55 1.87 23.80
N THR A 54 -3.79 2.54 22.93
CA THR A 54 -2.36 2.83 23.13
C THR A 54 -2.11 4.32 22.99
N SER A 55 -0.85 4.75 23.17
CA SER A 55 -0.41 6.07 22.70
C SER A 55 -0.65 6.18 21.19
N GLN A 56 -1.14 7.33 20.73
CA GLN A 56 -1.45 7.53 19.31
C GLN A 56 -0.21 7.33 18.44
N PHE A 57 -0.27 6.32 17.59
CA PHE A 57 0.70 6.09 16.53
C PHE A 57 0.37 6.94 15.31
N ARG A 58 1.37 7.59 14.73
CA ARG A 58 1.26 8.40 13.51
C ARG A 58 2.29 7.92 12.50
N GLN A 59 1.83 7.78 11.27
CA GLN A 59 2.70 7.49 10.14
C GLN A 59 2.41 8.45 8.99
N GLN A 60 3.45 8.94 8.35
CA GLN A 60 3.41 9.77 7.15
C GLN A 60 4.36 9.19 6.11
N ALA A 61 3.97 9.22 4.84
CA ALA A 61 4.86 8.77 3.78
C ALA A 61 4.72 9.58 2.49
N VAL A 62 5.82 9.70 1.76
CA VAL A 62 5.86 10.17 0.37
C VAL A 62 6.35 9.02 -0.47
N SER A 63 5.65 8.65 -1.53
CA SER A 63 6.01 7.51 -2.37
C SER A 63 5.95 7.82 -3.84
N LEU A 64 6.78 7.08 -4.58
CA LEU A 64 6.69 6.95 -6.02
C LEU A 64 6.20 5.56 -6.40
N TYR A 65 5.36 5.52 -7.41
CA TYR A 65 4.90 4.29 -8.05
C TYR A 65 5.05 4.46 -9.56
N GLY A 66 5.52 3.42 -10.26
CA GLY A 66 5.68 3.45 -11.69
C GLY A 66 5.41 2.11 -12.34
N GLU A 67 4.87 2.13 -13.55
CA GLU A 67 4.69 0.98 -14.43
C GLU A 67 5.28 1.30 -15.80
N TYR A 68 5.96 0.34 -16.42
CA TYR A 68 6.49 0.48 -17.77
C TYR A 68 6.39 -0.83 -18.56
N GLY A 69 5.80 -0.77 -19.74
CA GLY A 69 5.70 -1.89 -20.65
C GLY A 69 7.01 -2.11 -21.40
N ILE A 70 7.71 -3.19 -21.08
CA ILE A 70 8.99 -3.57 -21.75
C ILE A 70 8.79 -4.54 -22.91
N GLY A 71 7.63 -5.13 -23.01
CA GLY A 71 7.31 -6.10 -24.08
C GLY A 71 5.81 -6.23 -24.29
N LYS A 72 5.40 -6.94 -25.34
CA LYS A 72 3.96 -7.15 -25.66
C LYS A 72 3.16 -7.81 -24.54
N ARG A 73 3.82 -8.49 -23.60
CA ARG A 73 3.19 -9.20 -22.48
C ARG A 73 3.84 -8.88 -21.14
N LEU A 74 4.82 -7.98 -21.10
CA LEU A 74 5.68 -7.81 -19.95
C LEU A 74 5.69 -6.36 -19.48
N THR A 75 5.36 -6.14 -18.20
CA THR A 75 5.38 -4.84 -17.51
C THR A 75 6.29 -4.93 -16.29
N VAL A 76 7.18 -3.97 -16.15
CA VAL A 76 7.94 -3.74 -14.91
C VAL A 76 7.17 -2.72 -14.08
N ILE A 77 7.10 -2.96 -12.78
CA ILE A 77 6.45 -2.08 -11.80
C ILE A 77 7.45 -1.83 -10.66
N ALA A 78 7.47 -0.60 -10.17
CA ALA A 78 8.23 -0.25 -8.97
C ALA A 78 7.36 0.59 -8.04
N ALA A 79 7.45 0.33 -6.73
CA ALA A 79 6.84 1.13 -5.69
C ALA A 79 7.89 1.43 -4.62
N PHE A 80 8.13 2.69 -4.34
CA PHE A 80 9.18 3.12 -3.44
C PHE A 80 8.70 4.24 -2.51
N PRO A 81 8.57 3.98 -1.21
CA PRO A 81 8.36 5.01 -0.20
C PRO A 81 9.66 5.81 0.00
N LEU A 82 9.76 6.98 -0.65
CA LEU A 82 10.92 7.87 -0.58
C LEU A 82 11.16 8.44 0.82
N LEU A 83 10.08 8.62 1.57
CA LEU A 83 10.10 9.12 2.93
C LEU A 83 8.98 8.47 3.73
N LYS A 84 9.31 7.87 4.86
CA LYS A 84 8.37 7.46 5.91
C LYS A 84 8.75 8.18 7.18
N VAL A 85 7.77 8.76 7.86
CA VAL A 85 7.91 9.41 9.15
C VAL A 85 6.99 8.71 10.14
N ASN A 86 7.56 8.13 11.18
CA ASN A 86 6.83 7.40 12.22
C ASN A 86 7.00 8.10 13.57
N SER A 87 5.96 8.17 14.36
CA SER A 87 6.02 8.66 15.75
C SER A 87 4.88 8.08 16.58
N PHE A 88 5.10 7.97 17.87
CA PHE A 88 4.01 8.01 18.85
C PHE A 88 3.79 9.44 19.35
N GLU A 89 2.65 9.70 19.95
CA GLU A 89 2.39 10.98 20.62
C GLU A 89 3.45 11.27 21.68
N THR A 90 3.89 10.22 22.38
CA THR A 90 4.88 10.25 23.47
C THR A 90 6.33 10.22 22.98
N THR A 91 6.60 10.11 21.69
CA THR A 91 7.97 10.02 21.15
C THR A 91 8.28 11.11 20.13
N GLU A 92 9.57 11.37 19.94
CA GLU A 92 10.02 12.16 18.81
C GLU A 92 9.70 11.43 17.50
N ALA A 93 9.62 12.16 16.38
CA ALA A 93 9.43 11.58 15.07
C ALA A 93 10.76 11.04 14.53
N VAL A 94 10.72 9.88 13.91
CA VAL A 94 11.83 9.30 13.15
C VAL A 94 11.48 9.18 11.68
N ALA A 95 12.44 9.39 10.81
CA ALA A 95 12.26 9.38 9.37
C ALA A 95 13.27 8.45 8.69
N GLY A 96 12.90 7.95 7.53
CA GLY A 96 13.75 7.14 6.65
C GLY A 96 13.03 6.78 5.34
N ILE A 97 13.75 6.14 4.44
CA ILE A 97 13.15 5.52 3.25
C ILE A 97 12.41 4.24 3.66
N GLY A 98 11.44 3.83 2.85
CA GLY A 98 10.77 2.53 3.02
C GLY A 98 11.41 1.43 2.20
N ASP A 99 10.79 0.26 2.21
CA ASP A 99 11.24 -0.89 1.42
C ASP A 99 10.82 -0.74 -0.05
N LEU A 100 11.77 -1.02 -0.95
CA LEU A 100 11.55 -0.96 -2.38
C LEU A 100 10.86 -2.25 -2.85
N ARG A 101 9.69 -2.13 -3.45
CA ARG A 101 9.04 -3.23 -4.16
C ARG A 101 9.28 -3.08 -5.65
N ALA A 102 9.91 -4.08 -6.24
CA ALA A 102 10.06 -4.22 -7.69
C ALA A 102 9.20 -5.41 -8.15
N GLU A 103 8.43 -5.26 -9.24
CA GLU A 103 7.51 -6.29 -9.71
C GLU A 103 7.68 -6.51 -11.20
N LEU A 104 7.73 -7.78 -11.60
CA LEU A 104 7.66 -8.20 -12.98
C LEU A 104 6.30 -8.87 -13.20
N LYS A 105 5.48 -8.28 -14.09
CA LYS A 105 4.13 -8.75 -14.42
C LYS A 105 4.08 -9.27 -15.86
N TYR A 106 3.59 -10.49 -16.03
CA TYR A 106 3.44 -11.17 -17.32
C TYR A 106 1.98 -11.44 -17.64
N ALA A 107 1.52 -11.00 -18.82
CA ALA A 107 0.17 -11.29 -19.32
C ALA A 107 0.08 -12.74 -19.82
N ILE A 108 -0.60 -13.59 -19.05
CA ILE A 108 -0.94 -14.97 -19.46
C ILE A 108 -1.98 -14.91 -20.58
N LEU A 109 -3.07 -14.17 -20.34
CA LEU A 109 -4.14 -13.93 -21.30
C LEU A 109 -4.27 -12.43 -21.56
N LYS A 110 -4.57 -12.05 -22.80
CA LYS A 110 -4.94 -10.71 -23.24
C LYS A 110 -6.35 -10.75 -23.86
N GLY A 111 -6.95 -9.57 -24.05
CA GLY A 111 -8.30 -9.46 -24.64
C GLY A 111 -9.35 -9.10 -23.61
N SER A 112 -10.56 -9.64 -23.75
CA SER A 112 -11.71 -9.24 -22.92
C SER A 112 -11.58 -9.64 -21.44
N PHE A 113 -10.82 -10.70 -21.15
CA PHE A 113 -10.53 -11.20 -19.80
C PHE A 113 -9.01 -11.33 -19.62
N PRO A 114 -8.28 -10.22 -19.46
CA PRO A 114 -6.86 -10.27 -19.25
C PRO A 114 -6.54 -10.94 -17.90
N VAL A 115 -5.56 -11.84 -17.94
CA VAL A 115 -5.02 -12.54 -16.77
C VAL A 115 -3.52 -12.33 -16.75
N ALA A 116 -2.99 -11.93 -15.61
CA ALA A 116 -1.56 -11.72 -15.42
C ALA A 116 -1.05 -12.43 -14.17
N LEU A 117 0.16 -12.97 -14.28
CA LEU A 117 0.97 -13.44 -13.17
C LEU A 117 2.06 -12.42 -12.90
N SER A 118 2.31 -12.12 -11.64
CA SER A 118 3.43 -11.27 -11.27
C SER A 118 4.24 -11.83 -10.12
N VAL A 119 5.54 -11.49 -10.11
CA VAL A 119 6.46 -11.75 -9.00
C VAL A 119 7.06 -10.43 -8.57
N ALA A 120 6.99 -10.14 -7.28
CA ALA A 120 7.37 -8.85 -6.72
C ALA A 120 8.24 -9.05 -5.45
N PRO A 121 9.58 -9.08 -5.60
CA PRO A 121 10.45 -8.93 -4.44
C PRO A 121 10.28 -7.54 -3.81
N GLU A 122 10.17 -7.52 -2.49
CA GLU A 122 10.20 -6.33 -1.65
C GLU A 122 11.52 -6.35 -0.88
N LEU A 123 12.40 -5.44 -1.27
CA LEU A 123 13.78 -5.39 -0.78
C LEU A 123 13.85 -4.54 0.50
N PRO A 124 14.57 -4.99 1.53
CA PRO A 124 14.68 -4.28 2.81
C PRO A 124 15.61 -3.06 2.72
N THR A 125 15.22 -2.06 1.94
CA THR A 125 15.98 -0.81 1.76
C THR A 125 15.70 0.19 2.88
N GLY A 126 14.60 0.03 3.61
CA GLY A 126 14.26 0.86 4.74
C GLY A 126 15.10 0.58 5.98
N SER A 127 15.03 1.49 6.97
CA SER A 127 15.72 1.30 8.24
C SER A 127 14.93 0.35 9.15
N ARG A 128 15.52 -0.79 9.47
CA ARG A 128 14.96 -1.80 10.39
C ARG A 128 15.11 -1.42 11.87
N ASN A 129 16.07 -0.58 12.19
CA ASN A 129 16.35 -0.06 13.53
C ASN A 129 16.35 1.47 13.46
N ASN A 130 15.28 2.08 13.92
CA ASN A 130 15.07 3.52 13.88
C ASN A 130 14.48 3.97 15.22
N TYR A 131 15.38 4.18 16.20
CA TYR A 131 14.99 4.41 17.58
C TYR A 131 14.59 5.86 17.82
N SER A 132 13.35 6.06 18.25
CA SER A 132 12.82 7.32 18.71
C SER A 132 12.98 7.47 20.21
N GLN A 133 13.29 8.68 20.66
CA GLN A 133 13.37 9.03 22.07
C GLN A 133 11.97 9.34 22.64
N ASN A 134 11.70 8.84 23.84
CA ASN A 134 10.50 9.21 24.58
C ASN A 134 10.64 10.68 25.07
N LYS A 135 9.60 11.50 24.88
CA LYS A 135 9.59 12.93 25.26
C LYS A 135 9.54 13.15 26.76
N THR A 136 9.02 12.17 27.51
CA THR A 136 8.84 12.28 28.97
C THR A 136 9.93 11.56 29.76
N THR A 137 10.51 10.51 29.18
CA THR A 137 11.56 9.69 29.83
C THR A 137 12.76 9.56 28.89
N SER A 138 13.82 10.30 29.17
CA SER A 138 15.01 10.36 28.29
C SER A 138 15.79 9.04 28.16
N PHE A 139 15.48 8.03 28.95
CA PHE A 139 16.15 6.71 28.93
C PHE A 139 15.43 5.69 28.07
N GLU A 140 14.17 5.89 27.74
CA GLU A 140 13.38 4.95 26.95
C GLU A 140 13.46 5.31 25.46
N ARG A 141 13.84 4.32 24.65
CA ARG A 141 13.82 4.42 23.21
C ARG A 141 12.90 3.37 22.62
N ILE A 142 12.03 3.78 21.69
CA ILE A 142 11.11 2.92 20.99
C ILE A 142 11.60 2.77 19.54
N ASN A 143 11.72 1.53 19.07
CA ASN A 143 12.05 1.28 17.67
C ASN A 143 10.82 1.52 16.79
N LEU A 144 10.94 2.44 15.84
CA LEU A 144 9.92 2.79 14.84
C LEU A 144 10.50 2.61 13.42
N PRO A 145 10.69 1.36 12.98
CA PRO A 145 11.34 1.07 11.71
C PRO A 145 10.56 1.67 10.53
N THR A 146 11.28 2.03 9.49
CA THR A 146 10.72 2.49 8.21
C THR A 146 10.73 1.38 7.15
N GLY A 147 11.42 0.26 7.42
CA GLY A 147 11.44 -0.96 6.64
C GLY A 147 11.42 -2.19 7.54
N ASP A 148 10.98 -3.33 7.00
CA ASP A 148 10.77 -4.55 7.77
C ASP A 148 12.09 -5.30 8.06
N GLY A 149 13.13 -5.06 7.26
CA GLY A 149 14.44 -5.70 7.38
C GLY A 149 14.49 -7.12 6.84
N GLU A 150 13.40 -7.62 6.27
CA GLU A 150 13.28 -8.94 5.65
C GLU A 150 13.07 -8.82 4.14
N LEU A 151 13.42 -9.87 3.39
CA LEU A 151 13.05 -9.99 2.00
C LEU A 151 11.67 -10.65 1.91
N ASN A 152 10.73 -9.97 1.31
CA ASN A 152 9.42 -10.51 0.94
C ASN A 152 9.37 -10.79 -0.56
N VAL A 153 8.72 -11.89 -0.97
CA VAL A 153 8.49 -12.20 -2.38
C VAL A 153 7.01 -12.47 -2.58
N TRP A 154 6.32 -11.51 -3.16
CA TRP A 154 4.92 -11.64 -3.52
C TRP A 154 4.76 -12.28 -4.89
N THR A 155 3.97 -13.34 -4.97
CA THR A 155 3.51 -13.92 -6.24
C THR A 155 2.01 -13.67 -6.34
N THR A 156 1.56 -13.06 -7.44
CA THR A 156 0.16 -12.66 -7.60
C THR A 156 -0.39 -13.13 -8.93
N LEU A 157 -1.57 -13.77 -8.89
CA LEU A 157 -2.40 -14.02 -10.06
C LEU A 157 -3.58 -13.03 -10.03
N ALA A 158 -3.78 -12.30 -11.11
CA ALA A 158 -4.85 -11.32 -11.23
C ALA A 158 -5.60 -11.47 -12.55
N ALA A 159 -6.91 -11.24 -12.51
CA ALA A 159 -7.79 -11.22 -13.67
C ALA A 159 -8.63 -9.96 -13.66
N SER A 160 -9.00 -9.47 -14.84
CA SER A 160 -9.80 -8.26 -14.99
C SER A 160 -10.79 -8.39 -16.13
N HIS A 161 -11.80 -7.53 -16.12
CA HIS A 161 -12.75 -7.39 -17.21
C HIS A 161 -13.20 -5.94 -17.35
N SER A 162 -13.26 -5.44 -18.58
CA SER A 162 -13.85 -4.15 -18.92
C SER A 162 -15.20 -4.36 -19.58
N PHE A 163 -16.22 -3.70 -19.10
CA PHE A 163 -17.60 -3.84 -19.61
C PHE A 163 -17.89 -2.94 -20.84
N TYR A 164 -16.84 -2.53 -21.57
CA TYR A 164 -17.02 -1.65 -22.74
C TYR A 164 -18.18 -2.10 -23.64
N PRO A 165 -19.06 -1.17 -24.12
CA PRO A 165 -18.98 0.30 -24.03
C PRO A 165 -19.42 0.91 -22.71
N PHE A 166 -19.96 0.15 -21.76
CA PHE A 166 -20.25 0.64 -20.43
C PHE A 166 -18.94 0.97 -19.70
N PRO A 167 -18.74 2.20 -19.17
CA PRO A 167 -17.46 2.67 -18.68
C PRO A 167 -17.15 2.15 -17.27
N ALA A 168 -17.15 0.83 -17.11
CA ALA A 168 -16.84 0.16 -15.85
C ALA A 168 -15.86 -0.98 -16.05
N TYR A 169 -15.20 -1.38 -14.97
CA TYR A 169 -14.35 -2.55 -14.92
C TYR A 169 -14.43 -3.26 -13.57
N VAL A 170 -13.99 -4.50 -13.58
CA VAL A 170 -13.74 -5.28 -12.38
C VAL A 170 -12.37 -5.92 -12.45
N SER A 171 -11.70 -6.04 -11.31
CA SER A 171 -10.46 -6.79 -11.15
C SER A 171 -10.54 -7.65 -9.90
N VAL A 172 -9.96 -8.85 -9.97
CA VAL A 172 -9.79 -9.75 -8.82
C VAL A 172 -8.38 -10.27 -8.78
N TYR A 173 -7.87 -10.57 -7.59
CA TYR A 173 -6.53 -11.12 -7.44
C TYR A 173 -6.40 -12.04 -6.24
N GLY A 174 -5.43 -12.93 -6.32
CA GLY A 174 -4.92 -13.72 -5.21
C GLY A 174 -3.41 -13.66 -5.17
N SER A 175 -2.83 -13.50 -4.00
CA SER A 175 -1.39 -13.35 -3.81
C SER A 175 -0.89 -14.25 -2.67
N PHE A 176 0.31 -14.76 -2.84
CA PHE A 176 1.09 -15.44 -1.81
C PHE A 176 2.37 -14.66 -1.54
N ASN A 177 2.68 -14.43 -0.27
CA ASN A 177 3.91 -13.79 0.18
C ASN A 177 4.81 -14.82 0.85
N TYR A 178 5.94 -15.10 0.23
CA TYR A 178 7.03 -15.80 0.87
C TYR A 178 7.85 -14.78 1.66
N ARG A 179 8.02 -15.03 2.97
CA ARG A 179 8.71 -14.14 3.89
C ARG A 179 9.97 -14.81 4.41
N THR A 180 11.07 -14.08 4.41
CA THR A 180 12.32 -14.52 5.05
C THR A 180 12.29 -14.18 6.55
N GLY A 181 13.29 -14.69 7.29
CA GLY A 181 13.44 -14.35 8.69
C GLY A 181 14.19 -13.05 8.92
N PHE A 182 14.10 -12.56 10.15
CA PHE A 182 14.86 -11.42 10.64
C PHE A 182 15.43 -11.73 12.03
N ASN A 183 16.73 -11.47 12.25
CA ASN A 183 17.44 -11.68 13.51
C ASN A 183 17.20 -13.09 14.12
N GLY A 184 17.24 -14.12 13.29
CA GLY A 184 17.04 -15.51 13.73
C GLY A 184 15.56 -15.91 13.93
N SER A 185 14.61 -15.00 13.79
CA SER A 185 13.18 -15.30 13.84
C SER A 185 12.66 -15.50 12.41
N ALA A 186 12.02 -16.66 12.16
CA ALA A 186 11.32 -16.91 10.89
C ALA A 186 9.95 -16.22 10.92
N PHE A 187 9.65 -15.45 9.88
CA PHE A 187 8.32 -14.90 9.68
C PHE A 187 7.44 -15.86 8.88
N ARG A 188 6.15 -15.79 9.15
CA ARG A 188 5.18 -16.65 8.50
C ARG A 188 4.74 -16.08 7.18
N ASN A 189 4.58 -16.97 6.20
CA ASN A 189 4.04 -16.62 4.92
C ASN A 189 2.61 -16.07 5.05
N GLN A 190 2.21 -15.29 4.07
CA GLN A 190 0.91 -14.64 4.05
C GLN A 190 0.19 -14.90 2.74
N VAL A 191 -1.13 -14.93 2.79
CA VAL A 191 -1.98 -14.91 1.61
C VAL A 191 -2.82 -13.64 1.61
N LYS A 192 -3.06 -13.09 0.44
CA LYS A 192 -3.91 -11.93 0.24
C LYS A 192 -4.80 -12.15 -0.96
N ALA A 193 -6.06 -11.75 -0.87
CA ALA A 193 -6.99 -11.75 -2.00
C ALA A 193 -7.78 -10.46 -1.99
N GLY A 194 -8.31 -10.08 -3.14
CA GLY A 194 -9.15 -8.89 -3.21
C GLY A 194 -9.82 -8.70 -4.54
N ALA A 195 -10.72 -7.72 -4.56
CA ALA A 195 -11.46 -7.29 -5.73
C ALA A 195 -11.53 -5.76 -5.79
N GLU A 196 -11.59 -5.25 -6.98
CA GLU A 196 -11.80 -3.83 -7.27
C GLU A 196 -12.88 -3.70 -8.34
N ILE A 197 -13.76 -2.74 -8.17
CA ILE A 197 -14.71 -2.29 -9.19
C ILE A 197 -14.50 -0.80 -9.43
N GLY A 198 -14.49 -0.38 -10.69
CA GLY A 198 -14.35 1.02 -11.05
C GLY A 198 -15.36 1.46 -12.09
N TYR A 199 -15.71 2.74 -12.04
CA TYR A 199 -16.63 3.38 -12.96
C TYR A 199 -16.13 4.76 -13.36
N GLN A 200 -16.23 5.09 -14.65
CA GLN A 200 -15.82 6.39 -15.19
C GLN A 200 -17.02 7.32 -15.39
N ILE A 201 -17.00 8.44 -14.71
CA ILE A 201 -18.03 9.48 -14.79
C ILE A 201 -17.61 10.52 -15.82
N LYS A 202 -18.48 10.74 -16.83
CA LYS A 202 -18.31 11.77 -17.88
C LYS A 202 -16.93 11.79 -18.54
N GLY A 203 -16.27 10.63 -18.65
CA GLY A 203 -14.95 10.48 -19.29
C GLY A 203 -13.76 11.15 -18.57
N LYS A 204 -13.98 11.74 -17.38
CA LYS A 204 -12.94 12.50 -16.65
C LYS A 204 -12.66 12.02 -15.24
N LEU A 205 -13.66 11.51 -14.55
CA LEU A 205 -13.53 11.09 -13.16
C LEU A 205 -13.70 9.57 -13.07
N TRP A 206 -12.65 8.86 -12.72
CA TRP A 206 -12.74 7.47 -12.27
C TRP A 206 -13.03 7.44 -10.78
N VAL A 207 -13.97 6.60 -10.39
CA VAL A 207 -14.20 6.21 -8.99
C VAL A 207 -14.07 4.72 -8.87
N ASN A 208 -13.51 4.22 -7.77
CA ASN A 208 -13.41 2.80 -7.52
C ASN A 208 -13.70 2.45 -6.06
N GLY A 209 -14.16 1.21 -5.86
CA GLY A 209 -14.28 0.56 -4.57
C GLY A 209 -13.42 -0.69 -4.56
N ARG A 210 -12.74 -0.96 -3.44
CA ARG A 210 -11.81 -2.07 -3.24
C ARG A 210 -12.15 -2.84 -1.99
N LEU A 211 -12.15 -4.14 -2.09
CA LEU A 211 -12.21 -5.05 -0.95
C LEU A 211 -10.97 -5.94 -0.98
N GLY A 212 -10.27 -6.05 0.13
CA GLY A 212 -9.11 -6.91 0.27
C GLY A 212 -9.14 -7.66 1.58
N ALA A 213 -8.52 -8.82 1.61
CA ALA A 213 -8.35 -9.60 2.84
C ALA A 213 -6.95 -10.20 2.86
N GLN A 214 -6.33 -10.18 4.03
CA GLN A 214 -5.00 -10.77 4.26
C GLN A 214 -5.05 -11.70 5.46
N LYS A 215 -4.35 -12.84 5.33
CA LYS A 215 -4.18 -13.81 6.39
C LYS A 215 -2.75 -14.30 6.48
N THR A 216 -2.24 -14.42 7.69
CA THR A 216 -0.96 -15.07 7.98
C THR A 216 -1.17 -16.59 8.10
N LEU A 217 -0.28 -17.37 7.50
CA LEU A 217 -0.36 -18.84 7.51
C LEU A 217 0.39 -19.42 8.71
N GLY A 218 -0.26 -20.32 9.45
CA GLY A 218 0.31 -20.98 10.63
C GLY A 218 0.04 -20.23 11.94
N GLN A 219 0.50 -20.82 13.04
CA GLN A 219 0.33 -20.27 14.39
C GLN A 219 1.32 -19.13 14.66
N PRO A 220 0.96 -18.13 15.48
CA PRO A 220 1.87 -17.08 15.92
C PRO A 220 3.08 -17.69 16.61
N GLY A 221 4.27 -17.33 16.13
CA GLY A 221 5.52 -17.56 16.85
C GLY A 221 5.64 -16.62 18.06
N THR A 222 6.85 -16.41 18.52
CA THR A 222 7.16 -15.42 19.55
C THR A 222 6.65 -14.05 19.13
N PRO A 223 6.08 -13.24 20.04
CA PRO A 223 5.64 -11.88 19.70
C PRO A 223 6.78 -11.11 19.03
N VAL A 224 6.58 -10.79 17.77
CA VAL A 224 7.48 -9.94 17.00
C VAL A 224 6.92 -8.52 17.07
N ASP A 225 7.80 -7.55 16.95
CA ASP A 225 7.47 -6.14 16.87
C ASP A 225 6.27 -5.92 15.91
N PHE A 226 5.21 -5.22 16.36
CA PHE A 226 3.97 -5.04 15.62
C PHE A 226 4.19 -4.41 14.24
N ILE A 227 5.24 -3.61 14.08
CA ILE A 227 5.57 -2.89 12.85
C ILE A 227 6.01 -3.84 11.74
N ARG A 228 6.54 -5.02 12.07
CA ARG A 228 6.97 -6.03 11.09
C ARG A 228 5.84 -6.89 10.56
N GLY A 229 4.64 -6.74 11.12
CA GLY A 229 3.43 -7.37 10.59
C GLY A 229 3.44 -8.89 10.58
N ASP A 230 4.22 -9.57 11.43
CA ASP A 230 4.07 -11.02 11.57
C ASP A 230 2.78 -11.32 12.33
N GLY A 231 1.92 -12.16 11.73
CA GLY A 231 0.59 -12.42 12.27
C GLY A 231 -0.46 -11.38 11.93
N THR A 232 -0.15 -10.43 11.05
CA THR A 232 -1.12 -9.44 10.59
C THR A 232 -2.22 -10.08 9.75
N GLU A 233 -3.45 -9.95 10.24
CA GLU A 233 -4.68 -10.38 9.54
C GLU A 233 -5.66 -9.22 9.50
N TYR A 234 -6.40 -9.07 8.40
CA TYR A 234 -7.43 -8.05 8.26
C TYR A 234 -8.31 -8.24 7.01
N THR A 235 -9.45 -7.60 7.03
CA THR A 235 -10.19 -7.19 5.83
C THR A 235 -9.98 -5.70 5.61
N SER A 236 -9.77 -5.26 4.40
CA SER A 236 -9.67 -3.83 4.06
C SER A 236 -10.77 -3.41 3.09
N LEU A 237 -11.37 -2.27 3.34
CA LEU A 237 -12.27 -1.57 2.42
C LEU A 237 -11.61 -0.27 2.00
N GLY A 238 -11.60 0.01 0.70
CA GLY A 238 -11.02 1.23 0.16
C GLY A 238 -11.89 1.85 -0.92
N PHE A 239 -11.77 3.15 -1.07
CA PHE A 239 -12.39 3.93 -2.13
C PHE A 239 -11.34 4.82 -2.78
N GLY A 240 -11.43 4.99 -4.08
CA GLY A 240 -10.51 5.85 -4.83
C GLY A 240 -11.25 6.72 -5.83
N ALA A 241 -10.65 7.87 -6.10
CA ALA A 241 -11.06 8.78 -7.15
C ALA A 241 -9.83 9.26 -7.93
N ALA A 242 -9.93 9.32 -9.26
CA ALA A 242 -8.90 9.87 -10.13
C ALA A 242 -9.54 10.84 -11.13
N TYR A 243 -9.20 12.11 -11.03
CA TYR A 243 -9.70 13.16 -11.91
C TYR A 243 -8.66 13.52 -12.96
N SER A 244 -9.01 13.34 -14.23
CA SER A 244 -8.14 13.66 -15.36
C SER A 244 -8.14 15.17 -15.64
N ILE A 245 -7.05 15.84 -15.28
CA ILE A 245 -6.80 17.28 -15.61
C ILE A 245 -6.54 17.42 -17.10
N THR A 246 -5.73 16.51 -17.64
CA THR A 246 -5.44 16.39 -19.07
C THR A 246 -5.56 14.91 -19.48
N LYS A 247 -5.32 14.60 -20.77
CA LYS A 247 -5.26 13.22 -21.26
C LYS A 247 -4.13 12.38 -20.63
N LYS A 248 -3.16 13.03 -19.99
CA LYS A 248 -1.96 12.39 -19.44
C LYS A 248 -1.81 12.59 -17.93
N LEU A 249 -2.41 13.65 -17.39
CA LEU A 249 -2.23 14.07 -16.01
C LEU A 249 -3.52 13.92 -15.22
N SER A 250 -3.46 13.27 -14.06
CA SER A 250 -4.61 13.09 -13.18
C SER A 250 -4.25 13.37 -11.72
N LEU A 251 -5.21 13.89 -10.96
CA LEU A 251 -5.18 13.95 -9.50
C LEU A 251 -5.85 12.69 -8.94
N THR A 252 -5.30 12.12 -7.88
CA THR A 252 -5.84 10.94 -7.21
C THR A 252 -6.10 11.21 -5.74
N LEU A 253 -7.22 10.69 -5.24
CA LEU A 253 -7.57 10.66 -3.84
C LEU A 253 -7.94 9.22 -3.48
N GLU A 254 -7.49 8.73 -2.35
CA GLU A 254 -7.79 7.37 -1.90
C GLU A 254 -8.07 7.37 -0.40
N TYR A 255 -8.99 6.53 0.00
CA TYR A 255 -9.36 6.24 1.37
C TYR A 255 -9.30 4.74 1.60
N GLN A 256 -8.82 4.31 2.76
CA GLN A 256 -8.87 2.92 3.19
C GLN A 256 -9.13 2.83 4.69
N ASN A 257 -9.79 1.75 5.07
CA ASN A 257 -9.94 1.34 6.47
C ASN A 257 -9.88 -0.18 6.60
N TYR A 258 -9.64 -0.68 7.81
CA TYR A 258 -9.63 -2.08 8.15
C TYR A 258 -10.90 -2.47 8.88
N LEU A 259 -11.43 -3.66 8.55
CA LEU A 259 -12.70 -4.20 9.02
C LEU A 259 -12.50 -5.67 9.44
N ASP A 260 -13.51 -6.24 10.10
CA ASP A 260 -13.56 -7.65 10.50
C ASP A 260 -14.54 -8.48 9.64
N LEU A 261 -14.66 -8.16 8.34
CA LEU A 261 -15.69 -8.74 7.47
C LEU A 261 -15.37 -10.19 7.04
N ILE A 262 -14.14 -10.46 6.57
CA ILE A 262 -13.68 -11.78 6.11
C ILE A 262 -12.72 -12.38 7.14
N PHE A 263 -11.74 -11.61 7.57
CA PHE A 263 -10.81 -11.96 8.64
C PHE A 263 -10.85 -10.87 9.70
N ALA A 264 -10.80 -11.28 10.96
CA ALA A 264 -10.66 -10.39 12.09
C ALA A 264 -9.30 -9.68 12.05
N ARG A 265 -9.26 -8.45 12.54
CA ARG A 265 -8.04 -7.64 12.63
C ARG A 265 -7.10 -8.21 13.70
N LYS A 266 -5.85 -8.45 13.33
CA LYS A 266 -4.78 -8.89 14.22
C LYS A 266 -3.47 -8.23 13.88
N ASN A 267 -2.72 -7.89 14.92
CA ASN A 267 -1.39 -7.30 14.86
C ASN A 267 -1.32 -6.08 13.95
N LEU A 268 -2.22 -5.13 14.12
CA LEU A 268 -2.23 -3.89 13.36
C LEU A 268 -2.90 -2.73 14.11
N TYR A 269 -2.45 -1.52 13.86
CA TYR A 269 -3.21 -0.31 14.17
C TYR A 269 -4.37 -0.16 13.19
N THR A 270 -5.56 0.11 13.71
CA THR A 270 -6.77 0.33 12.92
C THR A 270 -7.15 1.80 12.90
N GLY A 271 -7.56 2.29 11.75
CA GLY A 271 -7.95 3.70 11.59
C GLY A 271 -8.09 4.07 10.13
N HIS A 272 -8.40 5.33 9.92
CA HIS A 272 -8.61 5.88 8.60
C HIS A 272 -7.28 6.21 7.92
N ILE A 273 -7.09 5.71 6.70
CA ILE A 273 -5.95 5.99 5.86
C ILE A 273 -6.43 6.85 4.69
N PHE A 274 -5.81 8.00 4.50
CA PHE A 274 -6.08 8.88 3.36
C PHE A 274 -4.84 9.03 2.50
N SER A 275 -5.00 9.13 1.20
CA SER A 275 -3.90 9.37 0.28
C SER A 275 -4.32 10.36 -0.79
N ALA A 276 -3.36 11.19 -1.23
CA ALA A 276 -3.52 12.07 -2.37
C ALA A 276 -2.28 11.97 -3.26
N GLY A 277 -2.45 12.17 -4.55
CA GLY A 277 -1.33 12.08 -5.48
C GLY A 277 -1.62 12.71 -6.82
N ILE A 278 -0.55 12.80 -7.59
CA ILE A 278 -0.58 13.18 -8.99
C ILE A 278 -0.01 12.05 -9.82
N SER A 279 -0.67 11.72 -10.91
CA SER A 279 -0.22 10.67 -11.82
C SER A 279 -0.07 11.19 -13.23
N TYR A 280 0.93 10.64 -13.93
CA TYR A 280 1.20 10.94 -15.33
C TYR A 280 1.28 9.65 -16.12
N GLU A 281 0.53 9.58 -17.21
CA GLU A 281 0.50 8.44 -18.12
C GLU A 281 0.94 8.88 -19.51
N TRP A 282 1.82 8.07 -20.12
CA TRP A 282 2.23 8.29 -21.51
C TRP A 282 2.02 7.02 -22.34
N LYS A 283 1.72 7.23 -23.59
CA LYS A 283 1.68 6.20 -24.62
C LYS A 283 2.91 6.34 -25.49
N ARG A 284 3.33 5.24 -26.10
CA ARG A 284 4.40 5.31 -27.11
C ARG A 284 3.98 6.33 -28.17
N ALA A 285 4.90 7.26 -28.53
CA ALA A 285 4.72 8.05 -29.76
C ALA A 285 4.70 7.08 -30.95
N GLU A 286 3.67 7.20 -31.77
CA GLU A 286 3.56 6.46 -33.04
C GLU A 286 4.65 6.89 -34.02
#